data_46b843a2cea4643ba74f6912312d644c
#
_entry.id   46b843a2cea4643ba74f6912312d644c
#
_cell.length_a   1.000
_cell.length_b   1.000
_cell.length_c   1.000
_cell.angle_alpha   90.00
_cell.angle_beta   90.00
_cell.angle_gamma   90.00
#
_symmetry.space_group_name_H-M   'P 1'
#
loop_
_entity.id
_entity.type
_entity.pdbx_description
1 polymer ?
#
loop_
_entity_poly.entity_id
_entity_poly.type
_entity_poly.pdbx_seq_one_letter_code
_entity_poly.pdbx_strand_id
1 'polypeptide(L)'
;DLLLLSAVLMTAALTGCSSGEEDALVSKTPFPEFSEVDIAGDEISSDIFADYDATIVNFWNNGCGSCIAEMPELEELYQDFKERNINLIGVGTDSGESREQLDTAREILKEKGVTYHNISPDPEGDFYKDFVADISTYPTTYIVDSEGNIVGADIVGNVKKQLDTVETRLALITGQK
;
A
#
# COMPACT_ATOMS: atom_id res chain seq x y z
N ASP A 1 57.23 43.98 -20.76
CA ASP A 1 55.89 43.54 -21.20
C ASP A 1 55.52 42.24 -20.51
N LEU A 2 54.66 42.39 -19.52
CA LEU A 2 54.27 41.33 -18.63
C LEU A 2 52.85 40.84 -19.08
N LEU A 3 52.79 39.67 -19.69
CA LEU A 3 51.53 39.01 -20.07
C LEU A 3 51.02 38.16 -18.89
N LEU A 4 49.99 38.67 -18.23
CA LEU A 4 49.22 37.94 -17.22
C LEU A 4 48.25 36.97 -17.91
N LEU A 5 48.50 35.70 -17.79
CA LEU A 5 47.62 34.61 -18.24
C LEU A 5 46.63 34.30 -17.10
N SER A 6 45.42 34.79 -17.22
CA SER A 6 44.30 34.48 -16.31
C SER A 6 43.75 33.09 -16.63
N ALA A 7 44.03 32.10 -15.82
CA ALA A 7 43.35 30.79 -15.87
C ALA A 7 41.97 30.90 -15.23
N VAL A 8 40.95 30.82 -16.05
CA VAL A 8 39.55 30.68 -15.59
C VAL A 8 39.33 29.22 -15.22
N LEU A 9 39.26 28.95 -13.91
CA LEU A 9 38.82 27.64 -13.39
C LEU A 9 37.29 27.53 -13.57
N MET A 10 36.87 26.76 -14.55
CA MET A 10 35.48 26.43 -14.76
C MET A 10 35.11 25.26 -13.82
N THR A 11 34.54 25.56 -12.65
CA THR A 11 33.94 24.56 -11.78
C THR A 11 32.61 24.11 -12.40
N ALA A 12 32.62 22.94 -13.01
CA ALA A 12 31.37 22.27 -13.42
C ALA A 12 30.62 21.83 -12.15
N ALA A 13 29.57 22.55 -11.81
CA ALA A 13 28.59 22.10 -10.83
C ALA A 13 27.82 20.92 -11.43
N LEU A 14 28.11 19.73 -10.97
CA LEU A 14 27.27 18.57 -11.18
C LEU A 14 25.98 18.73 -10.34
N THR A 15 25.00 19.41 -10.92
CA THR A 15 23.63 19.39 -10.40
C THR A 15 23.07 17.99 -10.68
N GLY A 16 23.12 17.14 -9.67
CA GLY A 16 22.51 15.82 -9.72
C GLY A 16 20.98 15.95 -9.89
N CYS A 17 20.46 15.44 -10.99
CA CYS A 17 19.04 15.23 -11.19
C CYS A 17 18.57 14.08 -10.29
N SER A 18 18.20 14.36 -9.03
CA SER A 18 17.52 13.41 -8.16
C SER A 18 16.10 13.83 -7.79
N SER A 19 15.68 15.04 -8.14
CA SER A 19 14.36 15.56 -7.77
C SER A 19 13.19 14.91 -8.53
N GLY A 20 13.43 14.33 -9.71
CA GLY A 20 12.34 13.75 -10.51
C GLY A 20 11.87 12.38 -10.06
N GLU A 21 12.71 11.58 -9.41
CA GLU A 21 12.34 10.26 -8.88
C GLU A 21 11.65 10.38 -7.51
N GLU A 22 12.09 11.29 -6.67
CA GLU A 22 11.43 11.56 -5.38
C GLU A 22 10.02 12.15 -5.59
N ASP A 23 9.85 13.08 -6.54
CA ASP A 23 8.53 13.64 -6.89
C ASP A 23 7.59 12.60 -7.52
N ALA A 24 8.12 11.63 -8.27
CA ALA A 24 7.34 10.52 -8.83
C ALA A 24 6.91 9.49 -7.78
N LEU A 25 7.67 9.35 -6.68
CA LEU A 25 7.36 8.45 -5.57
C LEU A 25 6.32 9.06 -4.62
N VAL A 26 6.23 10.38 -4.53
CA VAL A 26 5.19 11.09 -3.76
C VAL A 26 4.04 11.46 -4.70
N SER A 27 3.42 10.46 -5.31
CA SER A 27 2.17 10.66 -6.04
C SER A 27 1.10 11.17 -5.08
N LYS A 28 0.40 12.24 -5.46
CA LYS A 28 -0.79 12.74 -4.74
C LYS A 28 -2.08 12.22 -5.39
N THR A 29 -2.04 11.05 -6.00
CA THR A 29 -3.24 10.39 -6.52
C THR A 29 -4.08 9.89 -5.36
N PRO A 30 -5.30 10.37 -5.17
CA PRO A 30 -6.16 9.89 -4.09
C PRO A 30 -6.43 8.39 -4.23
N PHE A 31 -6.33 7.66 -3.12
CA PHE A 31 -6.96 6.36 -3.02
C PHE A 31 -8.48 6.56 -2.99
N PRO A 32 -9.29 5.74 -3.65
CA PRO A 32 -10.72 5.94 -3.68
C PRO A 32 -11.33 5.91 -2.27
N GLU A 33 -12.31 6.77 -2.05
CA GLU A 33 -13.08 6.75 -0.82
C GLU A 33 -13.92 5.46 -0.75
N PHE A 34 -14.03 4.92 0.45
CA PHE A 34 -14.87 3.75 0.71
C PHE A 34 -15.57 3.87 2.07
N SER A 35 -16.72 3.25 2.15
CA SER A 35 -17.46 3.01 3.40
C SER A 35 -18.07 1.61 3.27
N GLU A 36 -17.42 0.65 3.88
CA GLU A 36 -17.65 -0.77 3.68
C GLU A 36 -17.79 -1.49 5.03
N VAL A 37 -18.01 -2.77 4.97
CA VAL A 37 -17.94 -3.66 6.13
C VAL A 37 -16.71 -4.54 5.97
N ASP A 38 -15.98 -4.76 7.03
CA ASP A 38 -14.89 -5.72 6.98
C ASP A 38 -15.43 -7.17 7.07
N ILE A 39 -14.56 -8.13 6.77
CA ILE A 39 -14.91 -9.56 6.76
C ILE A 39 -15.34 -10.05 8.15
N ALA A 40 -14.92 -9.40 9.24
CA ALA A 40 -15.36 -9.69 10.60
C ALA A 40 -16.77 -9.15 10.90
N GLY A 41 -17.21 -8.14 10.17
CA GLY A 41 -18.54 -7.51 10.30
C GLY A 41 -18.52 -6.10 10.91
N ASP A 42 -17.34 -5.50 11.06
CA ASP A 42 -17.19 -4.14 11.57
C ASP A 42 -17.25 -3.12 10.43
N GLU A 43 -17.80 -1.93 10.69
CA GLU A 43 -17.78 -0.82 9.73
C GLU A 43 -16.35 -0.28 9.59
N ILE A 44 -15.93 -0.03 8.35
CA ILE A 44 -14.62 0.52 8.01
C ILE A 44 -14.75 1.50 6.84
N SER A 45 -14.10 2.66 6.96
CA SER A 45 -14.12 3.69 5.92
C SER A 45 -12.71 4.20 5.61
N SER A 46 -12.58 4.95 4.52
CA SER A 46 -11.34 5.62 4.14
C SER A 46 -10.84 6.63 5.18
N ASP A 47 -11.68 7.02 6.15
CA ASP A 47 -11.25 7.87 7.28
C ASP A 47 -10.13 7.22 8.12
N ILE A 48 -10.01 5.88 8.07
CA ILE A 48 -8.95 5.13 8.77
C ILE A 48 -7.55 5.59 8.38
N PHE A 49 -7.36 6.13 7.17
CA PHE A 49 -6.04 6.60 6.73
C PHE A 49 -5.51 7.75 7.60
N ALA A 50 -6.38 8.61 8.10
CA ALA A 50 -6.00 9.74 8.95
C ALA A 50 -5.51 9.33 10.35
N ASP A 51 -5.79 8.11 10.80
CA ASP A 51 -5.40 7.60 12.11
C ASP A 51 -3.95 7.10 12.16
N TYR A 52 -3.29 6.94 10.99
CA TYR A 52 -1.95 6.38 10.86
C TYR A 52 -1.07 7.26 9.97
N ASP A 53 0.24 7.17 10.15
CA ASP A 53 1.21 7.87 9.29
C ASP A 53 1.18 7.33 7.86
N ALA A 54 0.98 6.02 7.72
CA ALA A 54 0.77 5.35 6.46
C ALA A 54 -0.08 4.08 6.65
N THR A 55 -0.75 3.66 5.58
CA THR A 55 -1.50 2.40 5.53
C THR A 55 -1.08 1.59 4.29
N ILE A 56 -0.76 0.33 4.50
CA ILE A 56 -0.52 -0.64 3.43
C ILE A 56 -1.85 -1.33 3.12
N VAL A 57 -2.27 -1.28 1.86
CA VAL A 57 -3.54 -1.87 1.39
C VAL A 57 -3.24 -3.03 0.46
N ASN A 58 -3.50 -4.26 0.90
CA ASN A 58 -3.21 -5.49 0.18
C ASN A 58 -4.47 -6.12 -0.39
N PHE A 59 -4.55 -6.24 -1.72
CA PHE A 59 -5.66 -6.84 -2.44
C PHE A 59 -5.42 -8.33 -2.69
N TRP A 60 -6.39 -9.15 -2.31
CA TRP A 60 -6.36 -10.59 -2.44
C TRP A 60 -7.74 -11.17 -2.78
N ASN A 61 -7.84 -12.43 -3.12
CA ASN A 61 -9.11 -13.14 -3.28
C ASN A 61 -9.02 -14.60 -2.80
N ASN A 62 -10.15 -15.24 -2.62
CA ASN A 62 -10.25 -16.62 -2.11
C ASN A 62 -9.53 -17.66 -2.97
N GLY A 63 -9.41 -17.40 -4.28
CA GLY A 63 -8.73 -18.29 -5.24
C GLY A 63 -7.22 -18.04 -5.37
N CYS A 64 -6.67 -17.01 -4.72
CA CYS A 64 -5.27 -16.63 -4.85
C CYS A 64 -4.38 -17.39 -3.86
N GLY A 65 -3.83 -18.53 -4.27
CA GLY A 65 -2.95 -19.34 -3.42
C GLY A 65 -1.71 -18.61 -2.92
N SER A 66 -1.09 -17.75 -3.76
CA SER A 66 0.08 -16.95 -3.35
C SER A 66 -0.27 -15.87 -2.34
N CYS A 67 -1.46 -15.25 -2.44
CA CYS A 67 -1.95 -14.30 -1.45
C CYS A 67 -2.15 -14.95 -0.09
N ILE A 68 -2.80 -16.12 -0.08
CA ILE A 68 -3.08 -16.88 1.15
C ILE A 68 -1.77 -17.37 1.78
N ALA A 69 -0.79 -17.76 0.97
CA ALA A 69 0.50 -18.22 1.45
C ALA A 69 1.31 -17.09 2.13
N GLU A 70 1.16 -15.83 1.70
CA GLU A 70 1.89 -14.71 2.30
C GLU A 70 1.22 -14.10 3.56
N MET A 71 -0.04 -14.43 3.84
CA MET A 71 -0.78 -13.84 4.97
C MET A 71 -0.07 -13.94 6.33
N PRO A 72 0.57 -15.07 6.71
CA PRO A 72 1.34 -15.12 7.95
C PRO A 72 2.52 -14.13 7.98
N GLU A 73 3.17 -13.91 6.84
CA GLU A 73 4.26 -12.94 6.71
C GLU A 73 3.74 -11.49 6.79
N LEU A 74 2.56 -11.21 6.21
CA LEU A 74 1.89 -9.92 6.34
C LEU A 74 1.45 -9.65 7.78
N GLU A 75 0.99 -10.66 8.49
CA GLU A 75 0.66 -10.53 9.92
C GLU A 75 1.89 -10.19 10.75
N GLU A 76 3.04 -10.83 10.52
CA GLU A 76 4.31 -10.46 11.18
C GLU A 76 4.66 -9.00 10.90
N LEU A 77 4.60 -8.56 9.63
CA LEU A 77 4.86 -7.16 9.25
C LEU A 77 3.86 -6.22 9.91
N TYR A 78 2.58 -6.57 9.99
CA TYR A 78 1.57 -5.76 10.66
C TYR A 78 1.89 -5.54 12.13
N GLN A 79 2.32 -6.56 12.86
CA GLN A 79 2.70 -6.42 14.26
C GLN A 79 3.91 -5.48 14.43
N ASP A 80 4.91 -5.57 13.56
CA ASP A 80 6.07 -4.67 13.57
C ASP A 80 5.69 -3.23 13.18
N PHE A 81 4.84 -3.06 12.17
CA PHE A 81 4.42 -1.75 11.66
C PHE A 81 3.54 -0.98 12.66
N LYS A 82 2.75 -1.66 13.47
CA LYS A 82 1.94 -1.03 14.52
C LYS A 82 2.79 -0.22 15.50
N GLU A 83 3.98 -0.71 15.85
CA GLU A 83 4.90 -0.01 16.76
C GLU A 83 5.41 1.31 16.14
N ARG A 84 5.25 1.48 14.82
CA ARG A 84 5.68 2.63 14.05
C ARG A 84 4.51 3.51 13.57
N ASN A 85 3.31 3.32 14.10
CA ASN A 85 2.07 3.99 13.67
C ASN A 85 1.76 3.78 12.17
N ILE A 86 2.12 2.60 11.63
CA ILE A 86 1.82 2.18 10.27
C ILE A 86 0.76 1.08 10.32
N ASN A 87 -0.31 1.25 9.53
CA ASN A 87 -1.39 0.29 9.43
C ASN A 87 -1.22 -0.64 8.23
N LEU A 88 -1.87 -1.79 8.29
CA LEU A 88 -2.04 -2.72 7.19
C LEU A 88 -3.50 -3.16 7.15
N ILE A 89 -4.13 -3.07 5.99
CA ILE A 89 -5.47 -3.59 5.74
C ILE A 89 -5.46 -4.48 4.50
N GLY A 90 -6.26 -5.53 4.51
CA GLY A 90 -6.53 -6.35 3.35
C GLY A 90 -7.83 -5.92 2.66
N VAL A 91 -7.97 -6.31 1.39
CA VAL A 91 -9.24 -6.23 0.64
C VAL A 91 -9.47 -7.59 0.01
N GLY A 92 -10.44 -8.34 0.53
CA GLY A 92 -10.87 -9.62 -0.03
C GLY A 92 -11.84 -9.37 -1.19
N THR A 93 -11.31 -9.24 -2.40
CA THR A 93 -12.05 -8.64 -3.54
C THR A 93 -13.30 -9.41 -3.95
N ASP A 94 -13.36 -10.70 -3.71
CA ASP A 94 -14.50 -11.57 -4.00
C ASP A 94 -15.39 -11.87 -2.76
N SER A 95 -14.96 -11.43 -1.57
CA SER A 95 -15.66 -11.78 -0.33
C SER A 95 -17.07 -11.18 -0.21
N GLY A 96 -17.34 -10.06 -0.88
CA GLY A 96 -18.65 -9.42 -0.91
C GLY A 96 -19.62 -10.00 -1.93
N GLU A 97 -19.17 -10.86 -2.84
CA GLU A 97 -20.00 -11.38 -3.94
C GLU A 97 -21.12 -12.31 -3.48
N SER A 98 -20.88 -13.04 -2.40
CA SER A 98 -21.88 -13.96 -1.83
C SER A 98 -21.56 -14.32 -0.39
N ARG A 99 -22.55 -14.88 0.32
CA ARG A 99 -22.34 -15.38 1.67
C ARG A 99 -21.28 -16.51 1.70
N GLU A 100 -21.26 -17.36 0.70
CA GLU A 100 -20.31 -18.46 0.58
C GLU A 100 -18.87 -17.92 0.46
N GLN A 101 -18.66 -16.90 -0.37
CA GLN A 101 -17.37 -16.24 -0.53
C GLN A 101 -16.91 -15.56 0.76
N LEU A 102 -17.84 -14.90 1.47
CA LEU A 102 -17.56 -14.26 2.75
C LEU A 102 -17.16 -15.29 3.81
N ASP A 103 -17.90 -16.39 3.91
CA ASP A 103 -17.59 -17.44 4.89
C ASP A 103 -16.24 -18.12 4.57
N THR A 104 -15.93 -18.35 3.29
CA THR A 104 -14.62 -18.84 2.85
C THR A 104 -13.50 -17.88 3.24
N ALA A 105 -13.67 -16.59 3.00
CA ALA A 105 -12.68 -15.56 3.38
C ALA A 105 -12.44 -15.56 4.91
N ARG A 106 -13.49 -15.66 5.72
CA ARG A 106 -13.39 -15.75 7.18
C ARG A 106 -12.58 -16.95 7.65
N GLU A 107 -12.82 -18.10 7.03
CA GLU A 107 -12.08 -19.33 7.35
C GLU A 107 -10.59 -19.18 6.99
N ILE A 108 -10.27 -18.64 5.83
CA ILE A 108 -8.89 -18.38 5.39
C ILE A 108 -8.17 -17.47 6.39
N LEU A 109 -8.75 -16.30 6.70
CA LEU A 109 -8.12 -15.34 7.63
C LEU A 109 -7.89 -15.94 9.01
N LYS A 110 -8.87 -16.69 9.50
CA LYS A 110 -8.75 -17.40 10.78
C LYS A 110 -7.65 -18.45 10.77
N GLU A 111 -7.58 -19.27 9.72
CA GLU A 111 -6.57 -20.32 9.57
C GLU A 111 -5.15 -19.73 9.49
N LYS A 112 -5.01 -18.58 8.82
CA LYS A 112 -3.73 -17.89 8.65
C LYS A 112 -3.34 -16.99 9.83
N GLY A 113 -4.22 -16.85 10.83
CA GLY A 113 -3.96 -16.06 12.03
C GLY A 113 -3.94 -14.55 11.78
N VAL A 114 -4.64 -14.08 10.75
CA VAL A 114 -4.70 -12.67 10.37
C VAL A 114 -5.53 -11.88 11.39
N THR A 115 -4.96 -10.78 11.90
CA THR A 115 -5.62 -9.89 12.88
C THR A 115 -5.86 -8.49 12.35
N TYR A 116 -5.24 -8.07 11.24
CA TYR A 116 -5.51 -6.79 10.60
C TYR A 116 -6.87 -6.81 9.87
N HIS A 117 -7.48 -5.62 9.74
CA HIS A 117 -8.77 -5.48 9.07
C HIS A 117 -8.70 -5.95 7.60
N ASN A 118 -9.77 -6.58 7.14
CA ASN A 118 -9.93 -7.00 5.75
C ASN A 118 -11.29 -6.54 5.24
N ILE A 119 -11.29 -5.62 4.30
CA ILE A 119 -12.51 -5.09 3.69
C ILE A 119 -13.20 -6.18 2.86
N SER A 120 -14.52 -6.28 3.01
CA SER A 120 -15.40 -7.05 2.13
C SER A 120 -16.16 -6.07 1.25
N PRO A 121 -15.64 -5.73 0.05
CA PRO A 121 -16.24 -4.69 -0.76
C PRO A 121 -17.61 -5.11 -1.30
N ASP A 122 -18.58 -4.18 -1.27
CA ASP A 122 -19.90 -4.38 -1.89
C ASP A 122 -19.74 -4.37 -3.42
N PRO A 123 -20.05 -5.47 -4.14
CA PRO A 123 -19.93 -5.53 -5.59
C PRO A 123 -20.83 -4.51 -6.33
N GLU A 124 -21.86 -3.99 -5.67
CA GLU A 124 -22.70 -2.94 -6.21
C GLU A 124 -22.27 -1.52 -5.83
N GLY A 125 -21.30 -1.40 -4.93
CA GLY A 125 -20.73 -0.13 -4.48
C GLY A 125 -19.76 0.52 -5.47
N ASP A 126 -19.58 1.84 -5.34
CA ASP A 126 -18.70 2.62 -6.21
C ASP A 126 -17.21 2.23 -6.00
N PHE A 127 -16.82 1.93 -4.78
CA PHE A 127 -15.45 1.46 -4.48
C PHE A 127 -15.10 0.19 -5.28
N TYR A 128 -16.03 -0.77 -5.34
CA TYR A 128 -15.82 -1.97 -6.13
C TYR A 128 -15.80 -1.66 -7.63
N LYS A 129 -16.82 -0.96 -8.14
CA LYS A 129 -17.01 -0.72 -9.59
C LYS A 129 -15.91 0.15 -10.19
N ASP A 130 -15.45 1.16 -9.44
CA ASP A 130 -14.53 2.18 -9.96
C ASP A 130 -13.06 1.86 -9.65
N PHE A 131 -12.77 0.88 -8.77
CA PHE A 131 -11.40 0.55 -8.40
C PHE A 131 -11.13 -0.94 -8.24
N VAL A 132 -11.87 -1.64 -7.38
CA VAL A 132 -11.59 -3.05 -7.05
C VAL A 132 -11.71 -3.94 -8.29
N ALA A 133 -12.71 -3.68 -9.15
CA ALA A 133 -12.95 -4.44 -10.37
C ALA A 133 -11.80 -4.35 -11.40
N ASP A 134 -10.98 -3.30 -11.33
CA ASP A 134 -9.82 -3.11 -12.20
C ASP A 134 -8.56 -3.83 -11.70
N ILE A 135 -8.57 -4.35 -10.48
CA ILE A 135 -7.45 -5.15 -9.95
C ILE A 135 -7.44 -6.51 -10.65
N SER A 136 -6.48 -6.70 -11.54
CA SER A 136 -6.39 -7.89 -12.39
C SER A 136 -5.25 -8.85 -12.02
N THR A 137 -4.37 -8.45 -11.10
CA THR A 137 -3.21 -9.23 -10.66
C THR A 137 -3.20 -9.32 -9.14
N TYR A 138 -2.93 -10.50 -8.60
CA TYR A 138 -2.95 -10.75 -7.17
C TYR A 138 -1.69 -11.48 -6.69
N PRO A 139 -1.15 -11.13 -5.51
CA PRO A 139 -1.54 -9.97 -4.70
C PRO A 139 -1.08 -8.66 -5.34
N THR A 140 -1.83 -7.58 -5.12
CA THR A 140 -1.45 -6.21 -5.46
C THR A 140 -1.56 -5.35 -4.21
N THR A 141 -0.56 -4.51 -3.96
CA THR A 141 -0.47 -3.71 -2.74
C THR A 141 -0.22 -2.25 -3.06
N TYR A 142 -0.97 -1.37 -2.40
CA TYR A 142 -0.78 0.08 -2.41
C TYR A 142 -0.27 0.56 -1.06
N ILE A 143 0.49 1.65 -1.07
CA ILE A 143 0.85 2.39 0.13
C ILE A 143 0.15 3.73 0.08
N VAL A 144 -0.59 4.06 1.14
CA VAL A 144 -1.42 5.25 1.25
C VAL A 144 -0.96 6.08 2.43
N ASP A 145 -0.80 7.39 2.24
CA ASP A 145 -0.42 8.31 3.31
C ASP A 145 -1.61 8.70 4.21
N SER A 146 -1.37 9.48 5.26
CA SER A 146 -2.40 9.95 6.20
C SER A 146 -3.43 10.88 5.58
N GLU A 147 -3.16 11.45 4.41
CA GLU A 147 -4.10 12.30 3.65
C GLU A 147 -4.94 11.47 2.67
N GLY A 148 -4.76 10.15 2.63
CA GLY A 148 -5.47 9.25 1.72
C GLY A 148 -4.90 9.21 0.31
N ASN A 149 -3.65 9.62 0.10
CA ASN A 149 -3.01 9.60 -1.22
C ASN A 149 -2.14 8.36 -1.39
N ILE A 150 -2.21 7.78 -2.59
CA ILE A 150 -1.33 6.68 -3.01
C ILE A 150 0.09 7.20 -3.18
N VAL A 151 1.06 6.52 -2.59
CA VAL A 151 2.49 6.86 -2.68
C VAL A 151 3.21 5.84 -3.55
N GLY A 152 3.66 6.28 -4.72
CA GLY A 152 4.34 5.45 -5.71
C GLY A 152 3.41 4.53 -6.50
N ALA A 153 3.99 3.67 -7.33
CA ALA A 153 3.25 2.66 -8.08
C ALA A 153 2.78 1.51 -7.17
N ASP A 154 1.77 0.78 -7.61
CA ASP A 154 1.36 -0.47 -6.99
C ASP A 154 2.52 -1.49 -6.94
N ILE A 155 2.50 -2.32 -5.90
CA ILE A 155 3.46 -3.40 -5.68
C ILE A 155 2.76 -4.71 -6.04
N VAL A 156 3.17 -5.32 -7.13
CA VAL A 156 2.62 -6.61 -7.59
C VAL A 156 3.46 -7.76 -7.05
N GLY A 157 2.81 -8.75 -6.47
CA GLY A 157 3.44 -9.93 -5.90
C GLY A 157 3.70 -9.83 -4.40
N ASN A 158 4.46 -10.79 -3.86
CA ASN A 158 4.71 -10.92 -2.43
C ASN A 158 5.41 -9.69 -1.84
N VAL A 159 4.80 -9.11 -0.81
CA VAL A 159 5.25 -7.87 -0.14
C VAL A 159 6.61 -8.04 0.54
N LYS A 160 6.80 -9.14 1.26
CA LYS A 160 8.05 -9.39 2.01
C LYS A 160 9.26 -9.50 1.09
N LYS A 161 9.07 -10.02 -0.12
CA LYS A 161 10.14 -10.06 -1.14
C LYS A 161 10.51 -8.69 -1.71
N GLN A 162 9.65 -7.70 -1.51
CA GLN A 162 9.80 -6.33 -1.97
C GLN A 162 9.87 -5.34 -0.80
N LEU A 163 10.27 -5.82 0.38
CA LEU A 163 10.27 -5.04 1.61
C LEU A 163 11.15 -3.79 1.52
N ASP A 164 12.28 -3.85 0.80
CA ASP A 164 13.13 -2.68 0.57
C ASP A 164 12.37 -1.53 -0.14
N THR A 165 11.52 -1.86 -1.11
CA THR A 165 10.66 -0.89 -1.79
C THR A 165 9.60 -0.33 -0.84
N VAL A 166 8.96 -1.18 -0.05
CA VAL A 166 7.96 -0.78 0.96
C VAL A 166 8.61 0.15 1.98
N GLU A 167 9.73 -0.23 2.58
CA GLU A 167 10.42 0.57 3.59
C GLU A 167 10.92 1.90 3.04
N THR A 168 11.40 1.94 1.79
CA THR A 168 11.79 3.20 1.14
C THR A 168 10.62 4.16 1.04
N ARG A 169 9.44 3.69 0.63
CA ARG A 169 8.23 4.52 0.54
C ARG A 169 7.71 4.95 1.91
N LEU A 170 7.72 4.04 2.88
CA LEU A 170 7.34 4.37 4.25
C LEU A 170 8.26 5.45 4.83
N ALA A 171 9.56 5.36 4.60
CA ALA A 171 10.54 6.36 5.04
C ALA A 171 10.29 7.74 4.40
N LEU A 172 9.88 7.80 3.13
CA LEU A 172 9.51 9.05 2.45
C LEU A 172 8.28 9.70 3.08
N ILE A 173 7.29 8.90 3.50
CA ILE A 173 6.07 9.39 4.13
C ILE A 173 6.34 9.85 5.56
N THR A 174 6.99 9.01 6.37
CA THR A 174 7.13 9.19 7.81
C THR A 174 8.36 10.01 8.20
N GLY A 175 9.34 10.17 7.32
CA GLY A 175 10.65 10.74 7.63
C GLY A 175 11.50 9.87 8.57
N GLN A 176 11.09 8.64 8.85
CA GLN A 176 11.81 7.66 9.68
C GLN A 176 12.64 6.74 8.79
N LYS A 177 13.90 6.49 9.18
CA LYS A 177 14.77 5.50 8.54
C LYS A 177 14.93 4.29 9.44
#